data_c6b7a69795f784440ef10c3c445c99d5
#
_entry.id   c6b7a69795f784440ef10c3c445c99d5
#
_cell.length_a   1.000
_cell.length_b   1.000
_cell.length_c   1.000
_cell.angle_alpha   90.00
_cell.angle_beta   90.00
_cell.angle_gamma   90.00
#
_symmetry.space_group_name_H-M   'P 1'
#
loop_
_entity.id
_entity.type
_entity.pdbx_description
1 polymer ?
#
loop_
_entity_poly.entity_id
_entity_poly.type
_entity_poly.pdbx_seq_one_letter_code
_entity_poly.pdbx_strand_id
1 'polypeptide(L)'
;MDIHSNDSSLAAAASGKRSLYRLRVQVQFSSAHSLRDYPGDCRRLHGHNWKLEVEVSARILDALGIALDFKTIKAEARTLADSLDHRYLNEIEPFDRINPTAENLAGWFYRRLAERIDGEFARVSAVTLWETDTSCVRYTEEDR
;
A
#
# COMPACT_ATOMS: atom_id res chain seq x y z
N MET A 1 9.99 10.24 35.48
CA MET A 1 11.00 9.93 34.42
C MET A 1 10.80 8.46 34.06
N ASP A 2 9.85 8.20 33.18
CA ASP A 2 9.43 6.83 32.89
C ASP A 2 10.25 6.26 31.76
N ILE A 3 11.18 5.42 32.16
CA ILE A 3 11.96 4.60 31.27
C ILE A 3 11.10 3.40 30.87
N HIS A 4 10.08 3.61 30.06
CA HIS A 4 9.53 2.53 29.28
C HIS A 4 10.29 2.45 27.97
N SER A 5 11.59 2.19 28.10
CA SER A 5 12.35 1.69 26.98
C SER A 5 11.71 0.37 26.56
N ASN A 6 11.35 0.31 25.34
CA ASN A 6 10.72 -0.78 24.63
C ASN A 6 11.41 -2.12 24.99
N ASP A 7 10.86 -2.81 25.95
CA ASP A 7 11.42 -4.05 26.50
C ASP A 7 11.63 -5.11 25.40
N SER A 8 10.74 -5.15 24.42
CA SER A 8 10.85 -6.06 23.28
C SER A 8 12.05 -5.76 22.38
N SER A 9 12.39 -4.47 22.20
CA SER A 9 13.55 -4.06 21.42
C SER A 9 14.86 -4.42 22.12
N LEU A 10 14.94 -4.22 23.43
CA LEU A 10 16.10 -4.60 24.25
C LEU A 10 16.29 -6.11 24.27
N ALA A 11 15.22 -6.88 24.43
CA ALA A 11 15.28 -8.34 24.42
C ALA A 11 15.72 -8.87 23.05
N ALA A 12 15.24 -8.30 21.95
CA ALA A 12 15.65 -8.66 20.62
C ALA A 12 17.13 -8.35 20.35
N ALA A 13 17.64 -7.20 20.81
CA ALA A 13 19.04 -6.83 20.70
C ALA A 13 19.96 -7.80 21.47
N ALA A 14 19.57 -8.18 22.69
CA ALA A 14 20.32 -9.13 23.53
C ALA A 14 20.38 -10.54 22.92
N SER A 15 19.35 -10.96 22.19
CA SER A 15 19.30 -12.25 21.50
C SER A 15 20.01 -12.27 20.14
N GLY A 16 20.56 -11.15 19.65
CA GLY A 16 21.12 -11.00 18.32
C GLY A 16 20.06 -10.89 17.21
N LYS A 17 18.79 -10.88 17.58
CA LYS A 17 17.66 -10.70 16.64
C LYS A 17 17.24 -9.25 16.60
N ARG A 18 16.70 -8.81 15.46
CA ARG A 18 16.20 -7.45 15.26
C ARG A 18 14.70 -7.50 15.03
N SER A 19 13.94 -6.74 15.82
CA SER A 19 12.50 -6.62 15.64
C SER A 19 12.17 -5.97 14.31
N LEU A 20 11.12 -6.46 13.67
CA LEU A 20 10.54 -5.89 12.47
C LEU A 20 9.02 -5.97 12.60
N TYR A 21 8.38 -4.83 12.49
CA TYR A 21 6.94 -4.70 12.52
C TYR A 21 6.45 -4.39 11.11
N ARG A 22 5.44 -5.12 10.67
CA ARG A 22 4.74 -4.85 9.41
C ARG A 22 3.29 -4.59 9.72
N LEU A 23 2.90 -3.32 9.56
CA LEU A 23 1.55 -2.85 9.77
C LEU A 23 0.79 -2.92 8.47
N ARG A 24 -0.44 -3.42 8.48
CA ARG A 24 -1.28 -3.51 7.30
C ARG A 24 -2.62 -2.85 7.53
N VAL A 25 -3.06 -2.06 6.56
CA VAL A 25 -4.40 -1.48 6.52
C VAL A 25 -5.04 -1.80 5.19
N GLN A 26 -6.36 -1.85 5.15
CA GLN A 26 -7.11 -2.10 3.92
C GLN A 26 -8.15 -1.01 3.70
N VAL A 27 -8.28 -0.59 2.46
CA VAL A 27 -9.36 0.28 1.99
C VAL A 27 -9.90 -0.27 0.68
N GLN A 28 -11.13 0.08 0.34
CA GLN A 28 -11.79 -0.35 -0.88
C GLN A 28 -12.16 0.84 -1.75
N PHE A 29 -12.18 0.63 -3.06
CA PHE A 29 -12.71 1.59 -4.03
C PHE A 29 -13.26 0.83 -5.23
N SER A 30 -14.16 1.45 -5.96
CA SER A 30 -14.79 0.87 -7.15
C SER A 30 -14.41 1.72 -8.36
N SER A 31 -13.88 1.09 -9.39
CA SER A 31 -13.48 1.79 -10.62
C SER A 31 -13.60 0.88 -11.83
N ALA A 32 -13.84 1.53 -12.96
CA ALA A 32 -13.86 0.87 -14.25
C ALA A 32 -12.52 1.04 -14.96
N HIS A 33 -12.17 0.08 -15.78
CA HIS A 33 -11.02 0.14 -16.66
C HIS A 33 -11.23 -0.70 -17.92
N SER A 34 -10.35 -0.49 -18.88
CA SER A 34 -10.20 -1.35 -20.04
C SER A 34 -8.71 -1.53 -20.31
N LEU A 35 -8.32 -2.72 -20.72
CA LEU A 35 -6.93 -3.03 -21.06
C LEU A 35 -6.72 -2.86 -22.57
N ARG A 36 -5.94 -1.86 -22.97
CA ARG A 36 -5.62 -1.58 -24.36
C ARG A 36 -4.79 -2.72 -24.93
N ASP A 37 -5.07 -3.10 -26.17
CA ASP A 37 -4.35 -4.14 -26.92
C ASP A 37 -4.38 -5.54 -26.29
N TYR A 38 -5.24 -5.74 -25.31
CA TYR A 38 -5.43 -7.06 -24.69
C TYR A 38 -6.31 -7.95 -25.58
N PRO A 39 -5.90 -9.21 -25.86
CA PRO A 39 -6.59 -10.10 -26.80
C PRO A 39 -7.80 -10.84 -26.19
N GLY A 40 -8.45 -10.29 -25.19
CA GLY A 40 -9.57 -10.92 -24.49
C GLY A 40 -10.62 -9.92 -24.02
N ASP A 41 -11.56 -10.38 -23.20
CA ASP A 41 -12.69 -9.59 -22.72
C ASP A 41 -12.29 -8.38 -21.89
N CYS A 42 -11.13 -8.43 -21.22
CA CYS A 42 -10.60 -7.30 -20.43
C CYS A 42 -10.28 -6.06 -21.27
N ARG A 43 -10.25 -6.17 -22.60
CA ARG A 43 -10.17 -5.02 -23.51
C ARG A 43 -11.44 -4.17 -23.47
N ARG A 44 -12.56 -4.75 -23.08
CA ARG A 44 -13.83 -4.04 -22.97
C ARG A 44 -13.88 -3.32 -21.62
N LEU A 45 -14.63 -2.22 -21.59
CA LEU A 45 -14.93 -1.50 -20.36
C LEU A 45 -15.63 -2.43 -19.37
N HIS A 46 -15.06 -2.55 -18.17
CA HIS A 46 -15.62 -3.31 -17.06
C HIS A 46 -15.17 -2.70 -15.74
N GLY A 47 -15.83 -3.07 -14.66
CA GLY A 47 -15.55 -2.52 -13.33
C GLY A 47 -15.21 -3.59 -12.31
N HIS A 48 -14.53 -3.16 -11.28
CA HIS A 48 -14.17 -3.97 -10.13
C HIS A 48 -14.39 -3.21 -8.83
N ASN A 49 -14.62 -3.98 -7.77
CA ASN A 49 -14.48 -3.51 -6.40
C ASN A 49 -13.06 -3.86 -5.94
N TRP A 50 -12.18 -2.89 -6.02
CA TRP A 50 -10.78 -3.06 -5.68
C TRP A 50 -10.59 -3.02 -4.16
N LYS A 51 -9.69 -3.85 -3.66
CA LYS A 51 -9.23 -3.76 -2.28
C LYS A 51 -7.74 -3.46 -2.27
N LEU A 52 -7.38 -2.35 -1.64
CA LEU A 52 -6.00 -1.89 -1.48
C LEU A 52 -5.53 -2.24 -0.07
N GLU A 53 -4.45 -3.01 0.04
CA GLU A 53 -3.76 -3.27 1.28
C GLU A 53 -2.41 -2.57 1.26
N VAL A 54 -2.15 -1.75 2.25
CA VAL A 54 -0.89 -1.03 2.42
C VAL A 54 -0.12 -1.65 3.57
N GLU A 55 1.13 -2.02 3.32
CA GLU A 55 2.04 -2.51 4.35
C GLU A 55 3.11 -1.45 4.63
N VAL A 56 3.28 -1.13 5.91
CA VAL A 56 4.33 -0.22 6.39
C VAL A 56 5.23 -1.01 7.33
N SER A 57 6.54 -0.93 7.11
CA SER A 57 7.53 -1.59 7.94
C SER A 57 8.25 -0.60 8.86
N ALA A 58 8.51 -1.02 10.09
CA ALA A 58 9.25 -0.26 11.07
C ALA A 58 10.00 -1.20 12.03
N ARG A 59 11.11 -0.71 12.57
CA ARG A 59 11.91 -1.46 13.56
C ARG A 59 11.83 -0.89 14.95
N ILE A 60 11.40 0.36 15.08
CA ILE A 60 11.41 1.12 16.33
C ILE A 60 9.97 1.54 16.65
N LEU A 61 9.62 1.42 17.92
CA LEU A 61 8.36 1.90 18.46
C LEU A 61 8.58 3.18 19.26
N ASP A 62 7.56 4.02 19.31
CA ASP A 62 7.56 5.19 20.17
C ASP A 62 7.32 4.83 21.65
N ALA A 63 7.22 5.83 22.52
CA ALA A 63 6.98 5.64 23.94
C ALA A 63 5.65 4.97 24.29
N LEU A 64 4.69 5.00 23.36
CA LEU A 64 3.40 4.32 23.51
C LEU A 64 3.40 2.89 22.96
N GLY A 65 4.52 2.45 22.36
CA GLY A 65 4.60 1.15 21.71
C GLY A 65 4.00 1.15 20.30
N ILE A 66 3.96 2.29 19.64
CA ILE A 66 3.38 2.46 18.30
C ILE A 66 4.49 2.73 17.30
N ALA A 67 4.50 1.98 16.20
CA ALA A 67 5.40 2.21 15.07
C ALA A 67 4.93 3.38 14.19
N LEU A 68 3.68 3.32 13.79
CA LEU A 68 2.95 4.36 13.08
C LEU A 68 1.46 4.12 13.30
N ASP A 69 0.69 5.17 13.57
CA ASP A 69 -0.74 5.02 13.81
C ASP A 69 -1.45 4.47 12.56
N PHE A 70 -2.25 3.43 12.75
CA PHE A 70 -3.08 2.86 11.67
C PHE A 70 -3.98 3.92 11.03
N LYS A 71 -4.45 4.89 11.79
CA LYS A 71 -5.28 5.98 11.27
C LYS A 71 -4.53 6.82 10.24
N THR A 72 -3.25 7.07 10.46
CA THR A 72 -2.39 7.80 9.52
C THR A 72 -2.25 7.05 8.21
N ILE A 73 -1.94 5.76 8.27
CA ILE A 73 -1.79 4.92 7.07
C ILE A 73 -3.13 4.85 6.32
N LYS A 74 -4.21 4.63 7.06
CA LYS A 74 -5.55 4.50 6.49
C LYS A 74 -6.02 5.80 5.83
N ALA A 75 -5.73 6.95 6.43
CA ALA A 75 -6.08 8.26 5.88
C ALA A 75 -5.36 8.51 4.54
N GLU A 76 -4.07 8.20 4.46
CA GLU A 76 -3.31 8.35 3.22
C GLU A 76 -3.78 7.38 2.13
N ALA A 77 -4.04 6.13 2.50
CA ALA A 77 -4.60 5.13 1.59
C ALA A 77 -5.98 5.57 1.08
N ARG A 78 -6.82 6.09 1.95
CA ARG A 78 -8.16 6.58 1.61
C ARG A 78 -8.11 7.76 0.65
N THR A 79 -7.23 8.72 0.88
CA THR A 79 -7.06 9.88 0.00
C THR A 79 -6.74 9.45 -1.43
N LEU A 80 -5.83 8.50 -1.60
CA LEU A 80 -5.45 8.01 -2.94
C LEU A 80 -6.55 7.15 -3.55
N ALA A 81 -7.15 6.25 -2.78
CA ALA A 81 -8.24 5.41 -3.26
C ALA A 81 -9.45 6.26 -3.69
N ASP A 82 -9.79 7.29 -2.94
CA ASP A 82 -10.90 8.20 -3.27
C ASP A 82 -10.66 8.96 -4.57
N SER A 83 -9.40 9.25 -4.92
CA SER A 83 -9.08 9.89 -6.19
C SER A 83 -9.40 9.01 -7.41
N LEU A 84 -9.49 7.71 -7.22
CA LEU A 84 -9.81 6.73 -8.25
C LEU A 84 -11.24 6.18 -8.16
N ASP A 85 -11.90 6.40 -7.02
CA ASP A 85 -13.20 5.80 -6.73
C ASP A 85 -14.29 6.35 -7.66
N HIS A 86 -15.12 5.45 -8.18
CA HIS A 86 -16.19 5.77 -9.13
C HIS A 86 -15.72 6.49 -10.39
N ARG A 87 -14.50 6.16 -10.84
CA ARG A 87 -13.88 6.77 -12.02
C ARG A 87 -13.58 5.72 -13.09
N TYR A 88 -13.44 6.18 -14.34
CA TYR A 88 -12.87 5.41 -15.43
C TYR A 88 -11.35 5.65 -15.46
N LEU A 89 -10.59 4.65 -15.04
CA LEU A 89 -9.15 4.78 -14.82
C LEU A 89 -8.38 5.20 -16.06
N ASN A 90 -8.83 4.77 -17.25
CA ASN A 90 -8.17 5.09 -18.52
C ASN A 90 -8.18 6.59 -18.86
N GLU A 91 -8.97 7.39 -18.16
CA GLU A 91 -9.02 8.85 -18.32
C GLU A 91 -8.14 9.60 -17.32
N ILE A 92 -7.55 8.89 -16.35
CA ILE A 92 -6.77 9.49 -15.26
C ILE A 92 -5.27 9.33 -15.54
N GLU A 93 -4.50 10.41 -15.48
CA GLU A 93 -3.06 10.32 -15.58
C GLU A 93 -2.48 9.48 -14.41
N PRO A 94 -1.55 8.54 -14.64
CA PRO A 94 -0.87 8.21 -15.89
C PRO A 94 -1.58 7.12 -16.73
N PHE A 95 -2.75 6.65 -16.30
CA PHE A 95 -3.45 5.52 -16.92
C PHE A 95 -4.13 5.86 -18.24
N ASP A 96 -4.12 7.15 -18.61
CA ASP A 96 -4.46 7.60 -19.96
C ASP A 96 -3.39 7.21 -20.99
N ARG A 97 -2.18 6.90 -20.55
CA ARG A 97 -1.03 6.53 -21.40
C ARG A 97 -0.53 5.10 -21.15
N ILE A 98 -0.57 4.63 -19.91
CA ILE A 98 -0.20 3.25 -19.56
C ILE A 98 -1.45 2.46 -19.20
N ASN A 99 -1.45 1.16 -19.48
CA ASN A 99 -2.59 0.32 -19.13
C ASN A 99 -2.88 0.33 -17.63
N PRO A 100 -4.12 0.54 -17.20
CA PRO A 100 -4.50 0.46 -15.80
C PRO A 100 -4.66 -1.00 -15.34
N THR A 101 -3.61 -1.78 -15.48
CA THR A 101 -3.53 -3.13 -14.96
C THR A 101 -3.40 -3.12 -13.44
N ALA A 102 -3.73 -4.22 -12.79
CA ALA A 102 -3.52 -4.35 -11.35
C ALA A 102 -2.04 -4.08 -10.97
N GLU A 103 -1.10 -4.52 -11.80
CA GLU A 103 0.34 -4.31 -11.61
C GLU A 103 0.72 -2.83 -11.66
N ASN A 104 0.28 -2.12 -12.69
CA ASN A 104 0.57 -0.70 -12.85
C ASN A 104 -0.11 0.15 -11.76
N LEU A 105 -1.33 -0.21 -11.39
CA LEU A 105 -2.04 0.43 -10.28
C LEU A 105 -1.32 0.21 -8.95
N ALA A 106 -0.91 -1.02 -8.66
CA ALA A 106 -0.19 -1.34 -7.42
C ALA A 106 1.12 -0.56 -7.30
N GLY A 107 1.90 -0.47 -8.37
CA GLY A 107 3.13 0.33 -8.40
C GLY A 107 2.86 1.83 -8.21
N TRP A 108 1.80 2.34 -8.82
CA TRP A 108 1.38 3.72 -8.65
C TRP A 108 1.00 4.02 -7.19
N PHE A 109 0.19 3.17 -6.57
CA PHE A 109 -0.15 3.30 -5.15
C PHE A 109 1.08 3.25 -4.25
N TYR A 110 1.98 2.29 -4.50
CA TYR A 110 3.20 2.16 -3.71
C TYR A 110 4.02 3.45 -3.71
N ARG A 111 4.32 3.98 -4.89
CA ARG A 111 5.15 5.19 -5.01
C ARG A 111 4.48 6.41 -4.42
N ARG A 112 3.18 6.60 -4.66
CA ARG A 112 2.42 7.71 -4.07
C ARG A 112 2.32 7.63 -2.55
N LEU A 113 2.11 6.44 -2.02
CA LEU A 113 2.06 6.22 -0.58
C LEU A 113 3.43 6.43 0.06
N ALA A 114 4.51 5.97 -0.57
CA ALA A 114 5.87 6.18 -0.09
C ALA A 114 6.19 7.68 0.03
N GLU A 115 5.84 8.49 -0.95
CA GLU A 115 6.01 9.95 -0.90
C GLU A 115 5.30 10.59 0.29
N ARG A 116 4.20 10.01 0.77
CA ARG A 116 3.34 10.56 1.82
C ARG A 116 3.63 10.00 3.21
N ILE A 117 4.15 8.79 3.29
CA ILE A 117 4.29 8.03 4.54
C ILE A 117 5.75 7.86 4.96
N ASP A 118 6.66 7.63 4.01
CA ASP A 118 8.04 7.30 4.34
C ASP A 118 8.70 8.38 5.18
N GLY A 119 9.34 7.96 6.26
CA GLY A 119 10.02 8.82 7.20
C GLY A 119 11.25 8.11 7.78
N GLU A 120 11.77 8.67 8.86
CA GLU A 120 12.99 8.16 9.50
C GLU A 120 12.82 6.74 10.05
N PHE A 121 11.65 6.41 10.60
CA PHE A 121 11.44 5.17 11.36
C PHE A 121 10.47 4.19 10.74
N ALA A 122 9.70 4.63 9.76
CA ALA A 122 8.70 3.79 9.09
C ALA A 122 8.66 4.09 7.60
N ARG A 123 8.41 3.08 6.78
CA ARG A 123 8.29 3.24 5.34
C ARG A 123 7.34 2.21 4.75
N VAL A 124 6.71 2.58 3.64
CA VAL A 124 5.91 1.65 2.84
C VAL A 124 6.80 0.53 2.34
N SER A 125 6.42 -0.70 2.60
CA SER A 125 7.18 -1.90 2.23
C SER A 125 6.49 -2.75 1.17
N ALA A 126 5.17 -2.68 1.08
CA ALA A 126 4.41 -3.40 0.06
C ALA A 126 3.04 -2.76 -0.15
N VAL A 127 2.53 -2.96 -1.34
CA VAL A 127 1.12 -2.74 -1.67
C VAL A 127 0.57 -4.02 -2.27
N THR A 128 -0.56 -4.49 -1.76
CA THR A 128 -1.31 -5.58 -2.36
C THR A 128 -2.63 -5.03 -2.88
N LEU A 129 -2.89 -5.24 -4.16
CA LEU A 129 -4.09 -4.77 -4.81
C LEU A 129 -4.89 -5.96 -5.33
N TRP A 130 -6.07 -6.13 -4.77
CA TRP A 130 -7.04 -7.15 -5.16
C TRP A 130 -7.95 -6.59 -6.24
N GLU A 131 -7.88 -7.17 -7.43
CA GLU A 131 -8.80 -6.85 -8.53
C GLU A 131 -10.15 -7.54 -8.32
N THR A 132 -10.11 -8.78 -7.83
CA THR A 132 -11.26 -9.59 -7.44
C THR A 132 -10.99 -10.21 -6.07
N ASP A 133 -11.96 -10.89 -5.50
CA ASP A 133 -11.79 -11.59 -4.22
C ASP A 133 -10.76 -12.73 -4.28
N THR A 134 -10.40 -13.18 -5.49
CA THR A 134 -9.53 -14.34 -5.69
C THR A 134 -8.23 -14.03 -6.41
N SER A 135 -8.00 -12.79 -6.83
CA SER A 135 -6.82 -12.42 -7.62
C SER A 135 -6.26 -11.09 -7.17
N CYS A 136 -4.98 -11.08 -6.86
CA CYS A 136 -4.27 -9.87 -6.45
C CYS A 136 -2.85 -9.83 -6.99
N VAL A 137 -2.27 -8.65 -6.92
CA VAL A 137 -0.84 -8.43 -7.12
C VAL A 137 -0.25 -7.81 -5.85
N ARG A 138 0.91 -8.29 -5.43
CA ARG A 138 1.71 -7.68 -4.37
C ARG A 138 2.92 -7.03 -5.00
N TYR A 139 3.04 -5.73 -4.79
CA TYR A 139 4.12 -4.91 -5.33
C TYR A 139 5.07 -4.48 -4.22
N THR A 140 6.34 -4.65 -4.46
CA THR A 140 7.44 -4.18 -3.60
C THR A 140 8.53 -3.58 -4.47
N GLU A 141 9.35 -2.71 -3.90
CA GLU A 141 10.59 -2.26 -4.53
C GLU A 141 11.77 -2.72 -3.69
N GLU A 142 12.77 -3.28 -4.35
CA GLU A 142 14.01 -3.72 -3.70
C GLU A 142 15.10 -2.66 -3.96
N ASP A 143 15.91 -2.39 -2.96
CA ASP A 143 17.09 -1.55 -3.13
C ASP A 143 18.10 -2.27 -4.06
N ARG A 144 18.60 -1.56 -5.05
CA ARG A 144 19.58 -2.07 -6.01
C ARG A 144 20.98 -2.11 -5.40
#